data_5fe9c673474ba3d7117a3dd032718fb6
#
_entry.id   5fe9c673474ba3d7117a3dd032718fb6
#
_cell.length_a   1.000
_cell.length_b   1.000
_cell.length_c   1.000
_cell.angle_alpha   90.00
_cell.angle_beta   90.00
_cell.angle_gamma   90.00
#
_symmetry.space_group_name_H-M   'P 1'
#
loop_
_entity.id
_entity.type
_entity.pdbx_description
1 polymer ?
#
loop_
_entity_poly.entity_id
_entity_poly.type
_entity_poly.pdbx_seq_one_letter_code
_entity_poly.pdbx_strand_id
1 'polypeptide(L)'
;MNHNWKPRELNPDEIGTAANAAALAEYLRGIDLAALLTAEKALVMRGFGVAPGELDDVLDALLPDRLAYVHGNSPRTKVGRNVYTSTEYPAALAISMHNEMSYASRWPTRLAFYCETAPGSGGATPVIDGELWLESVGPEIRESFADGVRYLQNLHGGYGLGKSWQQTFETEDRSVVEAFLAESAATWEWRSDGGLRIEQLRPAFVRHPVTGAEVWFNQADQWHPAGLGDETARALTQIMPPEDLPQSATFADGSPIPDEYITKIRDLGLEKAVDVDWHVGDLLLIDNVLVGHGRRPFDGPRRVLVAMSGTDEA
;
A
#
# COMPACT_ATOMS: atom_id res chain seq x y z
N MET A 1 -10.30 -15.86 16.59
CA MET A 1 -10.20 -14.57 15.89
C MET A 1 -11.55 -14.19 15.31
N ASN A 2 -11.85 -12.90 15.18
CA ASN A 2 -13.18 -12.46 14.70
C ASN A 2 -13.18 -12.50 13.16
N HIS A 3 -13.62 -13.63 12.58
CA HIS A 3 -13.70 -13.79 11.11
C HIS A 3 -14.70 -12.83 10.43
N ASN A 4 -15.41 -11.99 11.19
CA ASN A 4 -16.38 -11.00 10.71
C ASN A 4 -15.91 -9.55 10.92
N TRP A 5 -14.58 -9.33 11.00
CA TRP A 5 -14.07 -7.97 11.10
C TRP A 5 -14.45 -7.15 9.86
N LYS A 6 -14.82 -5.92 10.08
CA LYS A 6 -15.06 -4.89 9.06
C LYS A 6 -14.65 -3.52 9.62
N PRO A 7 -14.30 -2.57 8.76
CA PRO A 7 -14.07 -1.18 9.16
C PRO A 7 -15.25 -0.63 9.94
N ARG A 8 -14.96 0.13 11.01
CA ARG A 8 -16.00 0.85 11.74
C ARG A 8 -16.45 2.07 10.95
N GLU A 9 -17.73 2.18 10.70
CA GLU A 9 -18.30 3.36 10.11
C GLU A 9 -18.56 4.42 11.20
N LEU A 10 -18.20 5.67 10.91
CA LEU A 10 -18.52 6.86 11.70
C LEU A 10 -19.39 7.74 10.79
N ASN A 11 -20.61 8.02 11.22
CA ASN A 11 -21.52 8.93 10.55
C ASN A 11 -22.05 10.01 11.53
N PRO A 12 -22.60 11.12 11.02
CA PRO A 12 -23.02 12.23 11.89
C PRO A 12 -23.98 11.85 13.01
N ASP A 13 -24.94 10.94 12.72
CA ASP A 13 -25.94 10.50 13.69
C ASP A 13 -25.32 9.66 14.80
N GLU A 14 -24.40 8.73 14.44
CA GLU A 14 -23.73 7.85 15.40
C GLU A 14 -22.85 8.62 16.37
N ILE A 15 -22.11 9.62 15.88
CA ILE A 15 -21.18 10.42 16.73
C ILE A 15 -21.81 11.68 17.30
N GLY A 16 -23.09 11.96 16.98
CA GLY A 16 -23.84 13.08 17.55
C GLY A 16 -23.35 14.47 17.13
N THR A 17 -22.92 14.61 15.85
CA THR A 17 -22.38 15.88 15.32
C THR A 17 -23.18 16.37 14.10
N ALA A 18 -22.89 17.60 13.66
CA ALA A 18 -23.43 18.09 12.39
C ALA A 18 -22.80 17.36 11.19
N ALA A 19 -23.58 17.19 10.12
CA ALA A 19 -23.16 16.52 8.87
C ALA A 19 -22.33 17.46 8.00
N ASN A 20 -21.13 17.86 8.47
CA ASN A 20 -20.19 18.69 7.71
C ASN A 20 -18.74 18.44 8.13
N ALA A 21 -17.80 18.91 7.28
CA ALA A 21 -16.37 18.71 7.45
C ALA A 21 -15.82 19.30 8.76
N ALA A 22 -16.28 20.50 9.14
CA ALA A 22 -15.79 21.18 10.34
C ALA A 22 -16.15 20.40 11.62
N ALA A 23 -17.39 19.90 11.72
CA ALA A 23 -17.84 19.08 12.84
C ALA A 23 -17.09 17.75 12.93
N LEU A 24 -16.80 17.11 11.77
CA LEU A 24 -15.97 15.90 11.72
C LEU A 24 -14.56 16.21 12.24
N ALA A 25 -13.90 17.26 11.75
CA ALA A 25 -12.56 17.63 12.17
C ALA A 25 -12.49 17.96 13.67
N GLU A 26 -13.50 18.67 14.20
CA GLU A 26 -13.61 18.95 15.64
C GLU A 26 -13.76 17.68 16.47
N TYR A 27 -14.65 16.77 16.06
CA TYR A 27 -14.82 15.46 16.71
C TYR A 27 -13.52 14.67 16.74
N LEU A 28 -12.84 14.56 15.61
CA LEU A 28 -11.58 13.81 15.49
C LEU A 28 -10.46 14.38 16.37
N ARG A 29 -10.39 15.71 16.54
CA ARG A 29 -9.45 16.36 17.46
C ARG A 29 -9.82 16.15 18.94
N GLY A 30 -11.09 15.89 19.23
CA GLY A 30 -11.60 15.70 20.59
C GLY A 30 -11.47 14.29 21.15
N ILE A 31 -11.10 13.29 20.34
CA ILE A 31 -11.00 11.89 20.74
C ILE A 31 -9.56 11.38 20.74
N ASP A 32 -9.31 10.27 21.40
CA ASP A 32 -8.07 9.51 21.22
C ASP A 32 -8.18 8.68 19.94
N LEU A 33 -7.90 9.32 18.80
CA LEU A 33 -7.97 8.70 17.48
C LEU A 33 -6.97 7.54 17.34
N ALA A 34 -5.82 7.61 18.00
CA ALA A 34 -4.82 6.53 17.94
C ALA A 34 -5.35 5.27 18.63
N ALA A 35 -5.91 5.40 19.82
CA ALA A 35 -6.52 4.27 20.53
C ALA A 35 -7.72 3.69 19.75
N LEU A 36 -8.58 4.56 19.18
CA LEU A 36 -9.71 4.13 18.37
C LEU A 36 -9.26 3.36 17.12
N LEU A 37 -8.29 3.90 16.38
CA LEU A 37 -7.77 3.25 15.17
C LEU A 37 -7.09 1.92 15.50
N THR A 38 -6.32 1.84 16.57
CA THR A 38 -5.69 0.58 17.01
C THR A 38 -6.74 -0.48 17.38
N ALA A 39 -7.85 -0.09 18.00
CA ALA A 39 -8.92 -1.02 18.38
C ALA A 39 -9.74 -1.50 17.17
N GLU A 40 -10.08 -0.59 16.26
CA GLU A 40 -10.95 -0.87 15.11
C GLU A 40 -10.18 -1.25 13.84
N LYS A 41 -8.86 -0.96 13.77
CA LYS A 41 -7.93 -1.17 12.67
C LYS A 41 -8.22 -0.30 11.43
N ALA A 42 -9.48 0.00 11.15
CA ALA A 42 -9.92 0.88 10.05
C ALA A 42 -11.21 1.63 10.40
N LEU A 43 -11.32 2.88 9.92
CA LEU A 43 -12.47 3.76 10.13
C LEU A 43 -12.95 4.31 8.78
N VAL A 44 -14.25 4.23 8.52
CA VAL A 44 -14.90 4.89 7.37
C VAL A 44 -15.69 6.07 7.89
N MET A 45 -15.35 7.29 7.47
CA MET A 45 -16.11 8.50 7.78
C MET A 45 -17.04 8.79 6.59
N ARG A 46 -18.36 8.74 6.84
CA ARG A 46 -19.39 8.82 5.80
C ARG A 46 -20.51 9.79 6.17
N GLY A 47 -21.02 10.50 5.16
CA GLY A 47 -22.17 11.41 5.35
C GLY A 47 -21.82 12.80 5.86
N PHE A 48 -20.53 13.15 5.94
CA PHE A 48 -20.08 14.49 6.35
C PHE A 48 -19.97 15.48 5.17
N GLY A 49 -20.10 15.04 3.94
CA GLY A 49 -20.06 15.88 2.76
C GLY A 49 -18.77 16.69 2.59
N VAL A 50 -17.63 16.12 2.98
CA VAL A 50 -16.33 16.80 2.90
C VAL A 50 -16.05 17.21 1.45
N ALA A 51 -15.97 18.50 1.18
CA ALA A 51 -15.61 19.03 -0.13
C ALA A 51 -14.08 19.08 -0.29
N PRO A 52 -13.55 19.08 -1.55
CA PRO A 52 -12.10 19.12 -1.80
C PRO A 52 -11.40 20.29 -1.11
N GLY A 53 -12.05 21.47 -1.03
CA GLY A 53 -11.51 22.65 -0.35
C GLY A 53 -11.47 22.58 1.18
N GLU A 54 -12.15 21.61 1.79
CA GLU A 54 -12.21 21.39 3.24
C GLU A 54 -11.35 20.20 3.68
N LEU A 55 -10.81 19.42 2.69
CA LEU A 55 -10.09 18.19 2.95
C LEU A 55 -8.86 18.38 3.84
N ASP A 56 -8.11 19.45 3.65
CA ASP A 56 -6.87 19.70 4.42
C ASP A 56 -7.13 19.81 5.92
N ASP A 57 -8.23 20.46 6.35
CA ASP A 57 -8.59 20.59 7.77
C ASP A 57 -8.97 19.24 8.40
N VAL A 58 -9.68 18.39 7.67
CA VAL A 58 -10.02 17.03 8.10
C VAL A 58 -8.77 16.16 8.16
N LEU A 59 -7.91 16.23 7.11
CA LEU A 59 -6.65 15.47 7.09
C LEU A 59 -5.68 15.92 8.18
N ASP A 60 -5.65 17.20 8.58
CA ASP A 60 -4.84 17.67 9.70
C ASP A 60 -5.33 17.11 11.06
N ALA A 61 -6.61 16.75 11.16
CA ALA A 61 -7.13 16.04 12.33
C ALA A 61 -6.84 14.54 12.31
N LEU A 62 -6.84 13.92 11.12
CA LEU A 62 -6.55 12.48 10.93
C LEU A 62 -5.05 12.17 10.96
N LEU A 63 -4.27 13.00 10.29
CA LEU A 63 -2.85 12.80 9.96
C LEU A 63 -2.08 14.12 10.18
N PRO A 64 -1.81 14.54 11.43
CA PRO A 64 -1.20 15.84 11.71
C PRO A 64 0.19 16.00 11.05
N ASP A 65 0.98 14.93 10.96
CA ASP A 65 2.33 14.93 10.40
C ASP A 65 2.35 14.16 9.07
N ARG A 66 1.72 14.73 8.03
CA ARG A 66 1.63 14.10 6.72
C ARG A 66 2.99 13.95 6.04
N LEU A 67 3.31 12.73 5.66
CA LEU A 67 4.55 12.38 4.98
C LEU A 67 4.52 12.77 3.50
N ALA A 68 5.68 13.18 2.97
CA ALA A 68 5.88 13.22 1.53
C ALA A 68 6.02 11.79 0.99
N TYR A 69 5.38 11.51 -0.15
CA TYR A 69 5.57 10.23 -0.86
C TYR A 69 6.85 10.31 -1.67
N VAL A 70 7.95 9.87 -1.08
CA VAL A 70 9.27 9.84 -1.69
C VAL A 70 9.71 8.39 -1.84
N HIS A 71 10.35 8.06 -2.95
CA HIS A 71 10.89 6.73 -3.25
C HIS A 71 9.86 5.60 -3.39
N GLY A 72 8.57 5.93 -3.52
CA GLY A 72 7.54 4.93 -3.76
C GLY A 72 7.53 4.40 -5.20
N ASN A 73 7.21 3.12 -5.36
CA ASN A 73 7.17 2.46 -6.67
C ASN A 73 5.95 2.81 -7.51
N SER A 74 4.83 3.17 -6.87
CA SER A 74 3.58 3.43 -7.57
C SER A 74 3.56 4.82 -8.21
N PRO A 75 3.07 4.97 -9.46
CA PRO A 75 2.87 6.29 -10.06
C PRO A 75 1.73 7.02 -9.33
N ARG A 76 2.04 8.21 -8.80
CA ARG A 76 1.09 9.09 -8.09
C ARG A 76 1.35 10.54 -8.47
N THR A 77 0.29 11.33 -8.59
CA THR A 77 0.37 12.76 -8.84
C THR A 77 0.12 13.52 -7.54
N LYS A 78 1.03 14.42 -7.16
CA LYS A 78 0.83 15.31 -6.00
C LYS A 78 -0.25 16.34 -6.33
N VAL A 79 -1.27 16.41 -5.51
CA VAL A 79 -2.42 17.31 -5.71
C VAL A 79 -2.59 18.34 -4.59
N GLY A 80 -1.90 18.18 -3.47
CA GLY A 80 -1.99 19.08 -2.32
C GLY A 80 -0.81 18.95 -1.38
N ARG A 81 -0.94 19.46 -0.16
CA ARG A 81 0.07 19.37 0.90
C ARG A 81 0.22 17.91 1.35
N ASN A 82 1.16 17.18 0.73
CA ASN A 82 1.38 15.74 0.94
C ASN A 82 0.10 14.91 0.76
N VAL A 83 -0.69 15.28 -0.26
CA VAL A 83 -1.85 14.56 -0.75
C VAL A 83 -1.59 14.19 -2.20
N TYR A 84 -1.86 12.94 -2.54
CA TYR A 84 -1.54 12.35 -3.84
C TYR A 84 -2.77 11.66 -4.42
N THR A 85 -2.80 11.48 -5.74
CA THR A 85 -3.74 10.51 -6.34
C THR A 85 -3.45 9.12 -5.79
N SER A 86 -4.46 8.28 -5.62
CA SER A 86 -4.23 6.84 -5.42
C SER A 86 -3.54 6.27 -6.67
N THR A 87 -2.92 5.09 -6.53
CA THR A 87 -2.13 4.45 -7.60
C THR A 87 -2.85 4.51 -8.96
N GLU A 88 -2.19 5.13 -9.94
CA GLU A 88 -2.64 5.21 -11.34
C GLU A 88 -2.34 3.88 -12.02
N TYR A 89 -3.35 3.01 -12.07
CA TYR A 89 -3.28 1.66 -12.64
C TYR A 89 -4.53 1.40 -13.51
N PRO A 90 -4.47 0.60 -14.58
CA PRO A 90 -5.60 0.39 -15.47
C PRO A 90 -6.90 0.07 -14.72
N ALA A 91 -8.00 0.74 -15.08
CA ALA A 91 -9.29 0.64 -14.39
C ALA A 91 -9.86 -0.78 -14.38
N ALA A 92 -9.66 -1.52 -15.48
CA ALA A 92 -10.15 -2.89 -15.65
C ALA A 92 -9.41 -3.93 -14.79
N LEU A 93 -8.27 -3.57 -14.19
CA LEU A 93 -7.46 -4.49 -13.39
C LEU A 93 -7.61 -4.19 -11.90
N ALA A 94 -7.67 -5.24 -11.09
CA ALA A 94 -7.57 -5.11 -9.64
C ALA A 94 -6.14 -4.74 -9.22
N ILE A 95 -6.00 -3.96 -8.14
CA ILE A 95 -4.74 -3.89 -7.40
C ILE A 95 -4.89 -4.88 -6.23
N SER A 96 -3.99 -5.85 -6.17
CA SER A 96 -4.00 -6.86 -5.10
C SER A 96 -3.78 -6.23 -3.72
N MET A 97 -4.10 -6.98 -2.68
CA MET A 97 -3.97 -6.52 -1.30
C MET A 97 -2.51 -6.29 -0.95
N HIS A 98 -2.24 -5.18 -0.28
CA HIS A 98 -0.89 -4.82 0.16
C HIS A 98 -0.93 -3.84 1.33
N ASN A 99 0.15 -3.76 2.07
CA ASN A 99 0.42 -2.68 3.01
C ASN A 99 1.36 -1.69 2.33
N GLU A 100 1.06 -0.40 2.42
CA GLU A 100 1.82 0.64 1.73
C GLU A 100 3.29 0.61 2.13
N MET A 101 4.18 0.55 1.13
CA MET A 101 5.64 0.54 1.28
C MET A 101 6.21 -0.63 2.12
N SER A 102 5.51 -1.76 2.25
CA SER A 102 6.01 -2.92 3.01
C SER A 102 7.27 -3.59 2.40
N TYR A 103 7.65 -3.21 1.19
CA TYR A 103 8.94 -3.56 0.58
C TYR A 103 10.10 -2.64 1.00
N ALA A 104 9.81 -1.50 1.63
CA ALA A 104 10.81 -0.52 2.05
C ALA A 104 11.32 -0.82 3.48
N SER A 105 12.41 -0.16 3.89
CA SER A 105 12.93 -0.23 5.26
C SER A 105 12.10 0.58 6.25
N ARG A 106 11.38 1.59 5.75
CA ARG A 106 10.46 2.44 6.53
C ARG A 106 9.14 2.55 5.79
N TRP A 107 8.05 2.55 6.53
CA TRP A 107 6.70 2.64 5.98
C TRP A 107 5.81 3.58 6.80
N PRO A 108 4.76 4.17 6.18
CA PRO A 108 3.78 4.93 6.91
C PRO A 108 2.94 4.02 7.81
N THR A 109 2.64 4.47 9.03
CA THR A 109 1.80 3.70 9.95
C THR A 109 0.30 3.93 9.71
N ARG A 110 -0.06 5.06 9.06
CA ARG A 110 -1.46 5.42 8.78
C ARG A 110 -1.65 5.90 7.36
N LEU A 111 -2.74 5.48 6.75
CA LEU A 111 -3.19 5.98 5.45
C LEU A 111 -4.61 6.52 5.57
N ALA A 112 -4.84 7.70 5.00
CA ALA A 112 -6.18 8.24 4.80
C ALA A 112 -6.47 8.33 3.31
N PHE A 113 -7.59 7.73 2.88
CA PHE A 113 -8.11 7.84 1.53
C PHE A 113 -9.32 8.79 1.55
N TYR A 114 -9.48 9.57 0.49
CA TYR A 114 -10.60 10.49 0.31
C TYR A 114 -11.20 10.32 -1.08
N CYS A 115 -12.52 10.17 -1.15
CA CYS A 115 -13.23 10.05 -2.41
C CYS A 115 -13.62 11.43 -2.95
N GLU A 116 -12.87 11.93 -3.93
CA GLU A 116 -13.21 13.17 -4.65
C GLU A 116 -14.23 12.90 -5.77
N THR A 117 -14.10 11.75 -6.45
CA THR A 117 -15.03 11.31 -7.50
C THR A 117 -15.29 9.81 -7.34
N ALA A 118 -16.53 9.46 -7.08
CA ALA A 118 -16.94 8.07 -6.96
C ALA A 118 -17.03 7.41 -8.36
N PRO A 119 -16.68 6.11 -8.49
CA PRO A 119 -16.82 5.39 -9.76
C PRO A 119 -18.28 5.21 -10.17
N GLY A 120 -18.49 4.99 -11.46
CA GLY A 120 -19.83 4.66 -11.99
C GLY A 120 -20.30 3.26 -11.56
N SER A 121 -19.37 2.30 -11.52
CA SER A 121 -19.57 0.96 -10.97
C SER A 121 -18.26 0.36 -10.51
N GLY A 122 -18.28 -0.52 -9.52
CA GLY A 122 -17.11 -1.14 -8.94
C GLY A 122 -16.20 -0.14 -8.18
N GLY A 123 -14.90 -0.34 -8.22
CA GLY A 123 -13.90 0.61 -7.70
C GLY A 123 -13.84 0.74 -6.18
N ALA A 124 -14.44 -0.17 -5.45
CA ALA A 124 -14.28 -0.26 -4.00
C ALA A 124 -12.80 -0.36 -3.61
N THR A 125 -12.48 0.10 -2.42
CA THR A 125 -11.21 -0.21 -1.78
C THR A 125 -11.42 -1.43 -0.86
N PRO A 126 -11.01 -2.64 -1.29
CA PRO A 126 -11.01 -3.79 -0.41
C PRO A 126 -9.99 -3.58 0.70
N VAL A 127 -10.34 -3.99 1.92
CA VAL A 127 -9.45 -3.98 3.09
C VAL A 127 -9.47 -5.34 3.76
N ILE A 128 -8.32 -5.79 4.26
CA ILE A 128 -8.20 -7.08 4.93
C ILE A 128 -7.45 -6.93 6.26
N ASP A 129 -7.96 -7.58 7.30
CA ASP A 129 -7.22 -7.75 8.56
C ASP A 129 -5.97 -8.58 8.31
N GLY A 130 -4.79 -8.03 8.63
CA GLY A 130 -3.50 -8.68 8.39
C GLY A 130 -3.29 -9.98 9.18
N GLU A 131 -3.90 -10.12 10.36
CA GLU A 131 -3.90 -11.37 11.13
C GLU A 131 -4.72 -12.45 10.40
N LEU A 132 -5.93 -12.10 9.92
CA LEU A 132 -6.77 -12.99 9.13
C LEU A 132 -6.08 -13.41 7.84
N TRP A 133 -5.39 -12.49 7.18
CA TRP A 133 -4.65 -12.81 5.95
C TRP A 133 -3.52 -13.79 6.24
N LEU A 134 -2.70 -13.52 7.26
CA LEU A 134 -1.61 -14.41 7.70
C LEU A 134 -2.12 -15.82 8.09
N GLU A 135 -3.25 -15.92 8.78
CA GLU A 135 -3.87 -17.20 9.12
C GLU A 135 -4.35 -17.94 7.86
N SER A 136 -4.93 -17.20 6.91
CA SER A 136 -5.55 -17.78 5.69
C SER A 136 -4.56 -18.37 4.71
N VAL A 137 -3.34 -17.84 4.60
CA VAL A 137 -2.31 -18.39 3.70
C VAL A 137 -1.86 -19.79 4.11
N GLY A 138 -2.01 -20.13 5.40
CA GLY A 138 -1.71 -21.44 5.96
C GLY A 138 -0.26 -21.65 6.36
N PRO A 139 0.03 -22.71 7.13
CA PRO A 139 1.35 -22.92 7.75
C PRO A 139 2.47 -23.13 6.74
N GLU A 140 2.24 -23.84 5.66
CA GLU A 140 3.24 -24.14 4.64
C GLU A 140 3.83 -22.86 4.02
N ILE A 141 2.95 -21.95 3.55
CA ILE A 141 3.38 -20.68 2.99
C ILE A 141 4.03 -19.82 4.07
N ARG A 142 3.42 -19.76 5.26
CA ARG A 142 3.99 -19.00 6.38
C ARG A 142 5.41 -19.46 6.73
N GLU A 143 5.66 -20.77 6.83
CA GLU A 143 6.99 -21.31 7.10
C GLU A 143 7.98 -20.98 5.99
N SER A 144 7.58 -21.06 4.72
CA SER A 144 8.43 -20.73 3.58
C SER A 144 8.85 -19.25 3.54
N PHE A 145 8.04 -18.35 4.10
CA PHE A 145 8.33 -16.92 4.18
C PHE A 145 8.95 -16.49 5.52
N ALA A 146 9.28 -17.41 6.42
CA ALA A 146 9.73 -17.10 7.79
C ALA A 146 11.00 -16.23 7.83
N ASP A 147 11.92 -16.42 6.89
CA ASP A 147 13.16 -15.65 6.79
C ASP A 147 13.00 -14.34 6.00
N GLY A 148 11.80 -14.04 5.51
CA GLY A 148 11.48 -12.80 4.79
C GLY A 148 11.39 -12.94 3.27
N VAL A 149 11.30 -11.78 2.61
CA VAL A 149 11.21 -11.62 1.15
C VAL A 149 12.40 -10.81 0.67
N ARG A 150 13.07 -11.32 -0.36
CA ARG A 150 14.10 -10.59 -1.10
C ARG A 150 13.46 -9.91 -2.30
N TYR A 151 13.46 -8.59 -2.30
CA TYR A 151 13.00 -7.75 -3.40
C TYR A 151 14.17 -7.35 -4.27
N LEU A 152 14.02 -7.53 -5.58
CA LEU A 152 14.96 -7.10 -6.60
C LEU A 152 14.31 -6.02 -7.45
N GLN A 153 15.00 -4.90 -7.66
CA GLN A 153 14.58 -3.84 -8.55
C GLN A 153 15.69 -3.49 -9.55
N ASN A 154 15.35 -3.47 -10.83
CA ASN A 154 16.23 -3.03 -11.91
C ASN A 154 15.69 -1.69 -12.47
N LEU A 155 16.45 -0.63 -12.26
CA LEU A 155 16.16 0.71 -12.72
C LEU A 155 17.08 1.06 -13.88
N HIS A 156 16.53 1.51 -15.01
CA HIS A 156 17.37 1.86 -16.16
C HIS A 156 18.06 3.22 -15.99
N GLY A 157 19.16 3.46 -16.73
CA GLY A 157 19.92 4.72 -16.70
C GLY A 157 19.42 5.79 -17.66
N GLY A 158 18.25 5.61 -18.29
CA GLY A 158 17.66 6.54 -19.27
C GLY A 158 16.78 5.84 -20.30
N TYR A 159 17.15 4.64 -20.74
CA TYR A 159 16.36 3.82 -21.68
C TYR A 159 16.18 2.41 -21.13
N GLY A 160 14.95 1.93 -21.09
CA GLY A 160 14.64 0.59 -20.59
C GLY A 160 13.17 0.41 -20.21
N LEU A 161 12.83 -0.78 -19.74
CA LEU A 161 11.52 -1.11 -19.21
C LEU A 161 11.41 -0.64 -17.75
N GLY A 162 10.26 -0.11 -17.35
CA GLY A 162 10.02 0.39 -16.00
C GLY A 162 10.45 1.84 -15.81
N LYS A 163 10.92 2.18 -14.61
CA LYS A 163 11.39 3.52 -14.24
C LYS A 163 12.92 3.62 -14.34
N SER A 164 13.42 4.82 -14.60
CA SER A 164 14.83 5.09 -14.38
C SER A 164 15.13 5.33 -12.90
N TRP A 165 16.41 5.18 -12.51
CA TRP A 165 16.81 5.50 -11.15
C TRP A 165 16.65 6.99 -10.83
N GLN A 166 16.83 7.87 -11.83
CA GLN A 166 16.60 9.31 -11.68
C GLN A 166 15.14 9.63 -11.37
N GLN A 167 14.21 8.96 -12.05
CA GLN A 167 12.78 9.12 -11.78
C GLN A 167 12.37 8.56 -10.42
N THR A 168 13.00 7.45 -9.99
CA THR A 168 12.67 6.79 -8.74
C THR A 168 13.17 7.58 -7.54
N PHE A 169 14.38 8.13 -7.61
CA PHE A 169 15.02 8.88 -6.53
C PHE A 169 14.91 10.41 -6.67
N GLU A 170 14.27 10.89 -7.74
CA GLU A 170 14.09 12.33 -8.03
C GLU A 170 15.40 13.12 -7.97
N THR A 171 16.51 12.51 -8.40
CA THR A 171 17.84 13.08 -8.42
C THR A 171 18.66 12.53 -9.59
N GLU A 172 19.67 13.27 -10.02
CA GLU A 172 20.71 12.79 -10.96
C GLU A 172 22.05 12.50 -10.25
N ASP A 173 22.11 12.74 -8.93
CA ASP A 173 23.31 12.52 -8.12
C ASP A 173 23.32 11.12 -7.53
N ARG A 174 24.22 10.27 -8.00
CA ARG A 174 24.41 8.89 -7.51
C ARG A 174 24.77 8.84 -6.03
N SER A 175 25.49 9.83 -5.52
CA SER A 175 25.89 9.83 -4.10
C SER A 175 24.69 9.98 -3.16
N VAL A 176 23.65 10.73 -3.59
CA VAL A 176 22.38 10.83 -2.85
C VAL A 176 21.65 9.49 -2.83
N VAL A 177 21.63 8.80 -3.99
CA VAL A 177 21.02 7.45 -4.09
C VAL A 177 21.75 6.45 -3.21
N GLU A 178 23.08 6.42 -3.26
CA GLU A 178 23.91 5.50 -2.46
C GLU A 178 23.74 5.73 -0.96
N ALA A 179 23.68 7.00 -0.53
CA ALA A 179 23.43 7.34 0.87
C ALA A 179 22.06 6.81 1.35
N PHE A 180 21.02 7.01 0.55
CA PHE A 180 19.67 6.50 0.83
C PHE A 180 19.66 4.96 0.90
N LEU A 181 20.29 4.28 -0.06
CA LEU A 181 20.34 2.81 -0.10
C LEU A 181 21.12 2.23 1.09
N ALA A 182 22.21 2.88 1.48
CA ALA A 182 22.97 2.50 2.66
C ALA A 182 22.16 2.63 3.96
N GLU A 183 21.43 3.76 4.12
CA GLU A 183 20.52 3.97 5.25
C GLU A 183 19.38 2.94 5.28
N SER A 184 18.92 2.53 4.10
CA SER A 184 17.85 1.54 3.94
C SER A 184 18.32 0.08 4.11
N ALA A 185 19.58 -0.17 4.43
CA ALA A 185 20.17 -1.50 4.49
C ALA A 185 19.94 -2.31 3.20
N ALA A 186 19.94 -1.64 2.05
CA ALA A 186 19.86 -2.24 0.74
C ALA A 186 21.27 -2.54 0.20
N THR A 187 21.41 -3.56 -0.63
CA THR A 187 22.58 -3.76 -1.47
C THR A 187 22.31 -3.27 -2.87
N TRP A 188 23.32 -2.76 -3.58
CA TRP A 188 23.13 -2.22 -4.92
C TRP A 188 24.34 -2.40 -5.81
N GLU A 189 24.11 -2.37 -7.11
CA GLU A 189 25.11 -2.42 -8.14
C GLU A 189 24.79 -1.43 -9.27
N TRP A 190 25.74 -0.54 -9.60
CA TRP A 190 25.66 0.26 -10.81
C TRP A 190 26.09 -0.58 -12.01
N ARG A 191 25.18 -0.76 -12.96
CA ARG A 191 25.45 -1.53 -14.16
C ARG A 191 26.24 -0.73 -15.19
N SER A 192 26.93 -1.42 -16.10
CA SER A 192 27.75 -0.80 -17.17
C SER A 192 26.92 0.01 -18.18
N ASP A 193 25.63 -0.27 -18.33
CA ASP A 193 24.66 0.47 -19.15
C ASP A 193 24.11 1.75 -18.47
N GLY A 194 24.59 2.05 -17.27
CA GLY A 194 24.15 3.17 -16.46
C GLY A 194 22.91 2.89 -15.61
N GLY A 195 22.39 1.68 -15.62
CA GLY A 195 21.30 1.22 -14.78
C GLY A 195 21.74 0.98 -13.34
N LEU A 196 20.76 0.79 -12.47
CA LEU A 196 20.94 0.51 -11.04
C LEU A 196 20.13 -0.74 -10.66
N ARG A 197 20.79 -1.75 -10.12
CA ARG A 197 20.19 -2.92 -9.49
C ARG A 197 20.19 -2.74 -7.99
N ILE A 198 19.04 -2.98 -7.36
CA ILE A 198 18.85 -2.86 -5.90
C ILE A 198 18.28 -4.18 -5.39
N GLU A 199 18.83 -4.68 -4.29
CA GLU A 199 18.30 -5.83 -3.56
C GLU A 199 18.02 -5.44 -2.11
N GLN A 200 16.86 -5.85 -1.61
CA GLN A 200 16.43 -5.57 -0.25
C GLN A 200 15.82 -6.83 0.37
N LEU A 201 16.31 -7.26 1.52
CA LEU A 201 15.66 -8.29 2.34
C LEU A 201 14.74 -7.60 3.35
N ARG A 202 13.48 -8.01 3.38
CA ARG A 202 12.47 -7.45 4.30
C ARG A 202 11.70 -8.58 4.98
N PRO A 203 11.23 -8.37 6.23
CA PRO A 203 10.37 -9.34 6.89
C PRO A 203 9.09 -9.57 6.07
N ALA A 204 8.58 -10.80 6.06
CA ALA A 204 7.31 -11.11 5.43
C ALA A 204 6.13 -10.87 6.39
N PHE A 205 6.40 -10.87 7.68
CA PHE A 205 5.46 -10.63 8.77
C PHE A 205 6.06 -9.61 9.72
N VAL A 206 5.23 -8.76 10.29
CA VAL A 206 5.64 -7.81 11.33
C VAL A 206 4.73 -7.92 12.55
N ARG A 207 5.22 -7.50 13.70
CA ARG A 207 4.40 -7.36 14.90
C ARG A 207 4.01 -5.90 15.07
N HIS A 208 2.71 -5.67 15.17
CA HIS A 208 2.22 -4.33 15.44
C HIS A 208 2.73 -3.85 16.82
N PRO A 209 3.35 -2.65 16.90
CA PRO A 209 4.06 -2.23 18.11
C PRO A 209 3.19 -2.05 19.34
N VAL A 210 1.88 -1.76 19.16
CA VAL A 210 0.95 -1.52 20.26
C VAL A 210 0.18 -2.79 20.63
N THR A 211 -0.37 -3.51 19.65
CA THR A 211 -1.21 -4.70 19.92
C THR A 211 -0.41 -5.98 20.09
N GLY A 212 0.81 -6.02 19.58
CA GLY A 212 1.63 -7.24 19.49
C GLY A 212 1.12 -8.27 18.47
N ALA A 213 0.05 -7.95 17.73
CA ALA A 213 -0.49 -8.79 16.67
C ALA A 213 0.55 -9.03 15.58
N GLU A 214 0.72 -10.27 15.15
CA GLU A 214 1.56 -10.62 14.02
C GLU A 214 0.72 -10.67 12.75
N VAL A 215 1.14 -9.93 11.73
CA VAL A 215 0.34 -9.72 10.51
C VAL A 215 1.15 -10.04 9.26
N TRP A 216 0.45 -10.44 8.19
CA TRP A 216 1.03 -10.48 6.85
C TRP A 216 1.39 -9.06 6.43
N PHE A 217 2.67 -8.83 6.07
CA PHE A 217 3.17 -7.49 5.79
C PHE A 217 4.27 -7.52 4.73
N ASN A 218 3.89 -7.80 3.49
CA ASN A 218 4.82 -7.79 2.36
C ASN A 218 4.05 -7.62 1.04
N GLN A 219 4.80 -7.44 -0.06
CA GLN A 219 4.27 -7.26 -1.41
C GLN A 219 4.85 -8.28 -2.38
N ALA A 220 5.16 -9.48 -1.93
CA ALA A 220 5.73 -10.52 -2.80
C ALA A 220 4.86 -10.77 -4.03
N ASP A 221 3.54 -10.79 -3.88
CA ASP A 221 2.59 -11.00 -4.98
C ASP A 221 2.57 -9.86 -6.00
N GLN A 222 2.85 -8.62 -5.59
CA GLN A 222 2.92 -7.47 -6.51
C GLN A 222 4.28 -7.38 -7.24
N TRP A 223 5.32 -7.93 -6.67
CA TRP A 223 6.66 -7.92 -7.25
C TRP A 223 6.97 -9.16 -8.07
N HIS A 224 6.26 -10.25 -7.84
CA HIS A 224 6.46 -11.50 -8.57
C HIS A 224 5.68 -11.49 -9.90
N PRO A 225 6.24 -12.01 -11.01
CA PRO A 225 5.56 -12.05 -12.31
C PRO A 225 4.17 -12.68 -12.28
N ALA A 226 3.97 -13.77 -11.53
CA ALA A 226 2.67 -14.44 -11.39
C ALA A 226 1.58 -13.53 -10.79
N GLY A 227 1.94 -12.48 -10.06
CA GLY A 227 1.01 -11.48 -9.52
C GLY A 227 0.38 -10.58 -10.58
N LEU A 228 1.02 -10.44 -11.75
CA LEU A 228 0.56 -9.60 -12.87
C LEU A 228 -0.58 -10.22 -13.69
N GLY A 229 -0.93 -11.49 -13.41
CA GLY A 229 -1.84 -12.30 -14.21
C GLY A 229 -1.14 -13.00 -15.39
N ASP A 230 -1.70 -14.13 -15.78
CA ASP A 230 -1.04 -15.14 -16.65
C ASP A 230 -0.54 -14.63 -18.00
N GLU A 231 -1.26 -13.73 -18.65
CA GLU A 231 -0.90 -13.23 -19.98
C GLU A 231 0.28 -12.26 -19.91
N THR A 232 0.23 -11.31 -18.99
CA THR A 232 1.30 -10.30 -18.80
C THR A 232 2.56 -10.95 -18.25
N ALA A 233 2.43 -11.87 -17.27
CA ALA A 233 3.54 -12.63 -16.71
C ALA A 233 4.26 -13.45 -17.78
N ARG A 234 3.50 -14.20 -18.57
CA ARG A 234 4.06 -14.98 -19.68
C ARG A 234 4.76 -14.12 -20.73
N ALA A 235 4.16 -13.01 -21.12
CA ALA A 235 4.77 -12.10 -22.08
C ALA A 235 6.12 -11.55 -21.57
N LEU A 236 6.19 -11.12 -20.30
CA LEU A 236 7.41 -10.60 -19.71
C LEU A 236 8.51 -11.66 -19.57
N THR A 237 8.19 -12.85 -19.06
CA THR A 237 9.16 -13.93 -18.86
C THR A 237 9.63 -14.59 -20.17
N GLN A 238 8.91 -14.41 -21.28
CA GLN A 238 9.38 -14.79 -22.63
C GLN A 238 10.39 -13.80 -23.21
N ILE A 239 10.35 -12.53 -22.81
CA ILE A 239 11.21 -11.46 -23.34
C ILE A 239 12.53 -11.39 -22.56
N MET A 240 12.48 -11.60 -21.24
CA MET A 240 13.64 -11.47 -20.37
C MET A 240 13.60 -12.46 -19.19
N PRO A 241 14.77 -12.86 -18.67
CA PRO A 241 14.86 -13.71 -17.51
C PRO A 241 14.38 -12.94 -16.24
N PRO A 242 13.90 -13.68 -15.21
CA PRO A 242 13.35 -13.07 -13.99
C PRO A 242 14.28 -12.07 -13.30
N GLU A 243 15.59 -12.32 -13.33
CA GLU A 243 16.60 -11.45 -12.73
C GLU A 243 16.78 -10.10 -13.44
N ASP A 244 16.31 -9.97 -14.67
CA ASP A 244 16.37 -8.73 -15.45
C ASP A 244 15.02 -7.99 -15.51
N LEU A 245 13.97 -8.55 -14.91
CA LEU A 245 12.68 -7.85 -14.79
C LEU A 245 12.85 -6.55 -14.02
N PRO A 246 12.05 -5.51 -14.30
CA PRO A 246 12.06 -4.27 -13.54
C PRO A 246 11.89 -4.48 -12.04
N GLN A 247 11.11 -5.50 -11.67
CA GLN A 247 10.85 -5.89 -10.29
C GLN A 247 10.70 -7.41 -10.22
N SER A 248 11.23 -8.00 -9.16
CA SER A 248 10.99 -9.41 -8.83
C SER A 248 11.10 -9.64 -7.32
N ALA A 249 10.48 -10.72 -6.84
CA ALA A 249 10.57 -11.17 -5.46
C ALA A 249 10.98 -12.64 -5.41
N THR A 250 11.80 -13.00 -4.43
CA THR A 250 12.22 -14.37 -4.12
C THR A 250 12.13 -14.61 -2.62
N PHE A 251 12.30 -15.86 -2.19
CA PHE A 251 12.55 -16.14 -0.78
C PHE A 251 13.84 -15.47 -0.31
N ALA A 252 14.04 -15.38 0.99
CA ALA A 252 15.19 -14.71 1.62
C ALA A 252 16.54 -15.24 1.12
N ASP A 253 16.64 -16.54 0.85
CA ASP A 253 17.85 -17.22 0.35
C ASP A 253 18.08 -17.02 -1.15
N GLY A 254 17.15 -16.37 -1.86
CA GLY A 254 17.19 -16.14 -3.30
C GLY A 254 16.55 -17.26 -4.13
N SER A 255 16.04 -18.30 -3.51
CA SER A 255 15.29 -19.35 -4.23
C SER A 255 13.95 -18.79 -4.73
N PRO A 256 13.45 -19.28 -5.89
CA PRO A 256 12.22 -18.77 -6.48
C PRO A 256 11.00 -19.12 -5.62
N ILE A 257 10.08 -18.17 -5.51
CA ILE A 257 8.77 -18.41 -4.90
C ILE A 257 7.89 -19.14 -5.94
N PRO A 258 7.24 -20.26 -5.60
CA PRO A 258 6.32 -20.94 -6.51
C PRO A 258 5.15 -20.04 -6.95
N ASP A 259 4.80 -20.05 -8.23
CA ASP A 259 3.68 -19.28 -8.80
C ASP A 259 2.36 -19.57 -8.08
N GLU A 260 2.16 -20.82 -7.66
CA GLU A 260 0.98 -21.23 -6.89
C GLU A 260 0.88 -20.54 -5.52
N TYR A 261 2.01 -20.26 -4.84
CA TYR A 261 2.00 -19.54 -3.57
C TYR A 261 1.59 -18.08 -3.79
N ILE A 262 2.14 -17.44 -4.80
CA ILE A 262 1.81 -16.06 -5.17
C ILE A 262 0.33 -15.93 -5.55
N THR A 263 -0.17 -16.85 -6.40
CA THR A 263 -1.58 -16.86 -6.80
C THR A 263 -2.48 -17.06 -5.58
N LYS A 264 -2.14 -18.00 -4.69
CA LYS A 264 -2.91 -18.26 -3.48
C LYS A 264 -2.93 -17.09 -2.52
N ILE A 265 -1.77 -16.43 -2.29
CA ILE A 265 -1.67 -15.24 -1.42
C ILE A 265 -2.56 -14.12 -1.95
N ARG A 266 -2.46 -13.81 -3.25
CA ARG A 266 -3.25 -12.79 -3.92
C ARG A 266 -4.75 -13.08 -3.84
N ASP A 267 -5.16 -14.28 -4.22
CA ASP A 267 -6.57 -14.66 -4.34
C ASP A 267 -7.24 -14.73 -2.97
N LEU A 268 -6.56 -15.27 -1.95
CA LEU A 268 -7.04 -15.26 -0.57
C LEU A 268 -7.16 -13.83 -0.02
N GLY A 269 -6.18 -12.97 -0.29
CA GLY A 269 -6.25 -11.57 0.11
C GLY A 269 -7.50 -10.88 -0.44
N LEU A 270 -7.78 -11.07 -1.73
CA LEU A 270 -8.97 -10.49 -2.38
C LEU A 270 -10.29 -11.16 -1.96
N GLU A 271 -10.30 -12.46 -1.70
CA GLU A 271 -11.48 -13.23 -1.27
C GLU A 271 -11.92 -12.86 0.16
N LYS A 272 -10.96 -12.70 1.07
CA LYS A 272 -11.22 -12.42 2.49
C LYS A 272 -11.41 -10.93 2.80
N ALA A 273 -11.10 -10.06 1.84
CA ALA A 273 -11.23 -8.63 2.02
C ALA A 273 -12.70 -8.18 2.10
N VAL A 274 -12.91 -7.12 2.88
CA VAL A 274 -14.17 -6.38 2.96
C VAL A 274 -14.09 -5.17 2.03
N ASP A 275 -15.06 -5.04 1.13
CA ASP A 275 -15.10 -3.94 0.19
C ASP A 275 -15.66 -2.67 0.85
N VAL A 276 -14.91 -1.57 0.76
CA VAL A 276 -15.38 -0.23 1.13
C VAL A 276 -15.80 0.48 -0.15
N ASP A 277 -17.11 0.55 -0.37
CA ASP A 277 -17.70 1.31 -1.48
C ASP A 277 -17.58 2.81 -1.22
N TRP A 278 -17.40 3.58 -2.30
CA TRP A 278 -17.15 4.99 -2.23
C TRP A 278 -18.37 5.85 -2.56
N HIS A 279 -18.65 6.85 -1.71
CA HIS A 279 -19.46 8.02 -2.05
C HIS A 279 -18.56 9.26 -2.02
N VAL A 280 -18.94 10.27 -2.82
CA VAL A 280 -18.20 11.53 -2.85
C VAL A 280 -18.18 12.17 -1.44
N GLY A 281 -16.99 12.55 -0.98
CA GLY A 281 -16.79 13.12 0.34
C GLY A 281 -16.51 12.10 1.46
N ASP A 282 -16.56 10.78 1.18
CA ASP A 282 -16.17 9.75 2.14
C ASP A 282 -14.66 9.74 2.38
N LEU A 283 -14.27 9.40 3.61
CA LEU A 283 -12.88 9.09 3.96
C LEU A 283 -12.76 7.68 4.55
N LEU A 284 -11.61 7.05 4.29
CA LEU A 284 -11.20 5.80 4.92
C LEU A 284 -9.83 6.01 5.58
N LEU A 285 -9.74 5.82 6.89
CA LEU A 285 -8.49 5.79 7.63
C LEU A 285 -8.16 4.35 7.99
N ILE A 286 -6.93 3.90 7.71
CA ILE A 286 -6.46 2.57 8.08
C ILE A 286 -5.16 2.64 8.88
N ASP A 287 -4.99 1.73 9.81
CA ASP A 287 -3.70 1.35 10.34
C ASP A 287 -2.99 0.49 9.28
N ASN A 288 -1.93 1.02 8.68
CA ASN A 288 -1.25 0.38 7.57
C ASN A 288 -0.49 -0.91 7.96
N VAL A 289 -0.22 -1.11 9.24
CA VAL A 289 0.40 -2.35 9.72
C VAL A 289 -0.65 -3.44 9.87
N LEU A 290 -1.79 -3.10 10.51
CA LEU A 290 -2.85 -4.07 10.81
C LEU A 290 -3.74 -4.40 9.61
N VAL A 291 -3.78 -3.53 8.58
CA VAL A 291 -4.74 -3.64 7.47
C VAL A 291 -4.06 -3.54 6.13
N GLY A 292 -4.18 -4.60 5.33
CA GLY A 292 -3.88 -4.56 3.91
C GLY A 292 -5.04 -3.92 3.13
N HIS A 293 -4.72 -3.25 2.01
CA HIS A 293 -5.69 -2.62 1.14
C HIS A 293 -5.40 -2.88 -0.34
N GLY A 294 -6.40 -2.66 -1.18
CA GLY A 294 -6.28 -2.84 -2.61
C GLY A 294 -7.27 -1.97 -3.39
N ARG A 295 -7.56 -2.36 -4.65
CA ARG A 295 -8.56 -1.69 -5.47
C ARG A 295 -9.28 -2.70 -6.35
N ARG A 296 -10.61 -2.68 -6.31
CA ARG A 296 -11.44 -3.43 -7.26
C ARG A 296 -11.41 -2.76 -8.64
N PRO A 297 -11.59 -3.53 -9.73
CA PRO A 297 -11.84 -2.95 -11.06
C PRO A 297 -13.04 -2.01 -11.05
N PHE A 298 -13.07 -1.05 -11.97
CA PHE A 298 -14.14 -0.07 -12.04
C PHE A 298 -14.37 0.45 -13.45
N ASP A 299 -15.55 1.05 -13.64
CA ASP A 299 -15.92 1.77 -14.84
C ASP A 299 -16.24 3.24 -14.54
N GLY A 300 -16.00 4.09 -15.53
CA GLY A 300 -16.22 5.53 -15.42
C GLY A 300 -15.09 6.26 -14.68
N PRO A 301 -15.29 7.56 -14.42
CA PRO A 301 -14.33 8.36 -13.70
C PRO A 301 -14.26 7.90 -12.24
N ARG A 302 -13.05 7.81 -11.69
CA ARG A 302 -12.78 7.54 -10.27
C ARG A 302 -11.60 8.36 -9.83
N ARG A 303 -11.77 9.14 -8.78
CA ARG A 303 -10.66 9.88 -8.17
C ARG A 303 -10.70 9.73 -6.67
N VAL A 304 -9.80 8.91 -6.16
CA VAL A 304 -9.53 8.74 -4.73
C VAL A 304 -8.15 9.29 -4.46
N LEU A 305 -8.05 10.17 -3.47
CA LEU A 305 -6.80 10.75 -3.01
C LEU A 305 -6.29 9.96 -1.81
N VAL A 306 -4.98 10.04 -1.55
CA VAL A 306 -4.33 9.39 -0.41
C VAL A 306 -3.36 10.33 0.27
N ALA A 307 -3.35 10.30 1.59
CA ALA A 307 -2.35 10.93 2.45
C ALA A 307 -1.86 9.91 3.48
N MET A 308 -0.63 10.11 3.95
CA MET A 308 0.07 9.17 4.83
C MET A 308 0.67 9.90 6.01
N SER A 309 0.77 9.24 7.17
CA SER A 309 1.52 9.78 8.32
C SER A 309 2.08 8.68 9.21
N GLY A 310 2.91 9.11 10.17
CA GLY A 310 3.65 8.21 11.04
C GLY A 310 4.71 7.43 10.27
N THR A 311 5.71 6.96 10.98
CA THR A 311 6.77 6.13 10.38
C THR A 311 7.11 5.00 11.34
N ASP A 312 7.19 3.79 10.79
CA ASP A 312 7.75 2.62 11.48
C ASP A 312 8.83 2.00 10.60
N GLU A 313 9.69 1.17 11.16
CA GLU A 313 10.84 0.58 10.47
C GLU A 313 11.04 -0.90 10.83
N ALA A 314 11.68 -1.65 9.91
CA ALA A 314 11.99 -3.07 10.06
C ALA A 314 13.18 -3.31 11.00
#